data_cb965502b6be3a6f7b9c9515c23debd3
#
_entry.id   cb965502b6be3a6f7b9c9515c23debd3
#
_cell.length_a   1.000
_cell.length_b   1.000
_cell.length_c   1.000
_cell.angle_alpha   90.00
_cell.angle_beta   90.00
_cell.angle_gamma   90.00
#
_symmetry.space_group_name_H-M   'P 1'
#
loop_
_entity.id
_entity.type
_entity.pdbx_description
1 polymer ?
#
loop_
_entity_poly.entity_id
_entity_poly.type
_entity_poly.pdbx_seq_one_letter_code
_entity_poly.pdbx_strand_id
1 'polypeptide(L)'
;MAGSSGARSAGVAVKAISLSVAFEVASRLAFAQGAADPMADLRTCPLIEREERLECLENLSRNIVPARPASAADNWIVSATTSPVDYMPIVTATTFSRDASSMQLSIRCRAGRTELVVAGPIFSRSREDYAISYRINDDPPMQLAAAPPSSGTGVAFTGDVVRLLQSLPEQGEFAIRVVSRAGAAQEGHFLLGGLKMTRERLAAVCKWPHTVAVPPRN
;
A
#
# COMPACT_ATOMS: atom_id res chain seq x y z
N MET A 1 -15.68 -3.75 -73.73
CA MET A 1 -15.82 -5.17 -74.14
C MET A 1 -16.19 -5.89 -72.85
N ALA A 2 -17.51 -6.09 -72.57
CA ALA A 2 -18.31 -7.22 -72.96
C ALA A 2 -17.79 -8.51 -72.33
N GLY A 3 -18.49 -9.17 -71.48
CA GLY A 3 -19.80 -9.73 -71.39
C GLY A 3 -19.86 -10.47 -70.06
N SER A 4 -20.93 -10.43 -69.43
CA SER A 4 -22.17 -11.24 -69.62
C SER A 4 -22.14 -12.57 -68.85
N SER A 5 -22.97 -12.62 -67.85
CA SER A 5 -24.14 -13.51 -67.71
C SER A 5 -23.89 -14.92 -67.16
N GLY A 6 -24.71 -15.28 -66.19
CA GLY A 6 -24.96 -16.67 -65.85
C GLY A 6 -25.67 -16.88 -64.53
N ALA A 7 -26.92 -16.48 -64.43
CA ALA A 7 -27.85 -16.96 -63.41
C ALA A 7 -28.20 -18.43 -63.63
N ARG A 8 -28.29 -19.25 -62.59
CA ARG A 8 -29.25 -20.36 -62.50
C ARG A 8 -29.61 -20.69 -61.06
N SER A 9 -30.86 -20.55 -60.84
CA SER A 9 -31.76 -20.97 -59.78
C SER A 9 -31.97 -22.48 -59.75
N ALA A 10 -32.04 -23.06 -58.59
CA ALA A 10 -32.86 -24.22 -58.18
C ALA A 10 -32.54 -24.48 -56.70
N GLY A 11 -33.42 -24.54 -55.73
CA GLY A 11 -34.74 -25.09 -55.72
C GLY A 11 -34.83 -26.03 -54.54
N VAL A 12 -35.46 -25.55 -53.44
CA VAL A 12 -36.33 -26.32 -52.50
C VAL A 12 -35.76 -27.58 -51.84
N ALA A 13 -35.67 -27.55 -50.49
CA ALA A 13 -36.32 -28.53 -49.61
C ALA A 13 -36.34 -28.07 -48.15
N VAL A 14 -37.53 -27.68 -47.74
CA VAL A 14 -37.88 -27.46 -46.31
C VAL A 14 -37.98 -28.84 -45.67
N LYS A 15 -37.16 -29.08 -44.67
CA LYS A 15 -37.38 -30.14 -43.68
C LYS A 15 -37.39 -29.50 -42.28
N ALA A 16 -38.64 -29.35 -41.82
CA ALA A 16 -38.88 -29.00 -40.42
C ALA A 16 -38.39 -30.14 -39.54
N ILE A 17 -37.38 -29.85 -38.72
CA ILE A 17 -36.99 -30.72 -37.60
C ILE A 17 -37.28 -29.91 -36.34
N SER A 18 -38.40 -30.30 -35.71
CA SER A 18 -38.73 -29.87 -34.35
C SER A 18 -37.68 -30.41 -33.39
N LEU A 19 -36.79 -29.58 -32.90
CA LEU A 19 -35.90 -29.91 -31.79
C LEU A 19 -36.44 -29.23 -30.57
N SER A 20 -37.04 -30.03 -29.69
CA SER A 20 -37.43 -29.67 -28.33
C SER A 20 -36.16 -29.34 -27.55
N VAL A 21 -35.90 -28.08 -27.32
CA VAL A 21 -34.82 -27.64 -26.42
C VAL A 21 -35.37 -27.78 -25.01
N ALA A 22 -34.99 -28.86 -24.33
CA ALA A 22 -35.10 -28.99 -22.88
C ALA A 22 -34.19 -27.96 -22.26
N PHE A 23 -34.78 -26.94 -21.65
CA PHE A 23 -34.09 -25.91 -20.89
C PHE A 23 -33.71 -26.50 -19.52
N GLU A 24 -32.55 -27.15 -19.44
CA GLU A 24 -31.97 -27.52 -18.16
C GLU A 24 -31.42 -26.24 -17.50
N VAL A 25 -32.22 -25.69 -16.59
CA VAL A 25 -31.79 -24.71 -15.62
C VAL A 25 -30.85 -25.38 -14.64
N ALA A 26 -29.56 -25.47 -15.00
CA ALA A 26 -28.52 -25.79 -14.05
C ALA A 26 -28.38 -24.62 -13.06
N SER A 27 -29.10 -24.72 -11.97
CA SER A 27 -28.90 -23.87 -10.79
C SER A 27 -27.46 -24.05 -10.30
N ARG A 28 -26.55 -23.18 -10.73
CA ARG A 28 -25.24 -23.02 -10.13
C ARG A 28 -25.49 -22.39 -8.77
N LEU A 29 -25.55 -23.22 -7.74
CA LEU A 29 -25.32 -22.83 -6.37
C LEU A 29 -23.88 -22.30 -6.32
N ALA A 30 -23.74 -20.98 -6.48
CA ALA A 30 -22.52 -20.27 -6.11
C ALA A 30 -22.40 -20.46 -4.58
N PHE A 31 -21.58 -21.41 -4.17
CA PHE A 31 -21.07 -21.44 -2.81
C PHE A 31 -20.27 -20.13 -2.67
N ALA A 32 -20.88 -19.13 -2.04
CA ALA A 32 -20.14 -18.04 -1.43
C ALA A 32 -19.19 -18.72 -0.45
N GLN A 33 -17.92 -18.85 -0.82
CA GLN A 33 -16.86 -19.15 0.11
C GLN A 33 -16.82 -17.97 1.07
N GLY A 34 -17.52 -18.12 2.20
CA GLY A 34 -17.48 -17.16 3.28
C GLY A 34 -16.02 -16.96 3.64
N ALA A 35 -15.54 -15.72 3.55
CA ALA A 35 -14.26 -15.37 4.12
C ALA A 35 -14.29 -15.84 5.58
N ALA A 36 -13.42 -16.78 5.90
CA ALA A 36 -13.29 -17.29 7.27
C ALA A 36 -13.05 -16.08 8.17
N ASP A 37 -13.93 -15.86 9.15
CA ASP A 37 -13.78 -14.78 10.09
C ASP A 37 -12.63 -15.12 11.04
N PRO A 38 -11.47 -14.47 10.92
CA PRO A 38 -10.29 -14.78 11.75
C PRO A 38 -10.56 -14.59 13.24
N MET A 39 -11.61 -13.81 13.59
CA MET A 39 -12.04 -13.65 14.99
C MET A 39 -12.83 -14.84 15.51
N ALA A 40 -13.51 -15.61 14.64
CA ALA A 40 -14.16 -16.85 15.02
C ALA A 40 -13.13 -17.93 15.39
N ASP A 41 -12.07 -18.02 14.62
CA ASP A 41 -10.98 -18.97 14.84
C ASP A 41 -10.19 -18.65 16.12
N LEU A 42 -9.95 -17.36 16.42
CA LEU A 42 -9.32 -16.93 17.68
C LEU A 42 -10.13 -17.29 18.92
N ARG A 43 -11.46 -17.38 18.82
CA ARG A 43 -12.33 -17.79 19.92
C ARG A 43 -12.34 -19.30 20.15
N THR A 44 -11.95 -20.07 19.16
CA THR A 44 -11.97 -21.54 19.21
C THR A 44 -10.67 -22.11 19.78
N CYS A 45 -9.51 -21.49 19.51
CA CYS A 45 -8.21 -21.93 20.02
C CYS A 45 -8.09 -22.05 21.57
N PRO A 46 -8.71 -21.17 22.41
CA PRO A 46 -8.63 -21.31 23.88
C PRO A 46 -9.34 -22.53 24.43
N LEU A 47 -10.25 -23.12 23.66
CA LEU A 47 -11.07 -24.26 24.09
C LEU A 47 -10.41 -25.65 23.86
N ILE A 48 -9.21 -25.63 23.24
CA ILE A 48 -8.47 -26.84 22.87
C ILE A 48 -7.40 -27.15 23.96
N GLU A 49 -6.96 -28.39 24.04
CA GLU A 49 -5.89 -28.84 24.93
C GLU A 49 -4.58 -28.07 24.72
N ARG A 50 -3.72 -28.01 25.73
CA ARG A 50 -2.59 -27.09 25.81
C ARG A 50 -1.58 -27.26 24.67
N GLU A 51 -1.36 -28.49 24.22
CA GLU A 51 -0.40 -28.78 23.13
C GLU A 51 -0.96 -28.35 21.76
N GLU A 52 -2.22 -28.66 21.50
CA GLU A 52 -2.91 -28.31 20.26
C GLU A 52 -3.18 -26.78 20.15
N ARG A 53 -3.23 -26.08 21.30
CA ARG A 53 -3.43 -24.62 21.34
C ARG A 53 -2.29 -23.87 20.71
N LEU A 54 -1.05 -24.29 20.92
CA LEU A 54 0.12 -23.63 20.31
C LEU A 54 0.09 -23.79 18.79
N GLU A 55 -0.24 -24.98 18.31
CA GLU A 55 -0.35 -25.25 16.88
C GLU A 55 -1.50 -24.46 16.24
N CYS A 56 -2.65 -24.35 16.92
CA CYS A 56 -3.78 -23.53 16.49
C CYS A 56 -3.38 -22.05 16.37
N LEU A 57 -2.70 -21.48 17.37
CA LEU A 57 -2.25 -20.09 17.35
C LEU A 57 -1.16 -19.85 16.31
N GLU A 58 -0.28 -20.81 16.08
CA GLU A 58 0.76 -20.72 15.06
C GLU A 58 0.17 -20.78 13.65
N ASN A 59 -0.82 -21.64 13.41
CA ASN A 59 -1.56 -21.67 12.15
C ASN A 59 -2.36 -20.39 11.91
N LEU A 60 -3.01 -19.85 12.94
CA LEU A 60 -3.67 -18.54 12.90
C LEU A 60 -2.68 -17.42 12.56
N SER A 61 -1.52 -17.39 13.21
CA SER A 61 -0.51 -16.36 12.95
C SER A 61 0.02 -16.40 11.51
N ARG A 62 0.12 -17.56 10.91
CA ARG A 62 0.48 -17.74 9.49
C ARG A 62 -0.62 -17.27 8.55
N ASN A 63 -1.89 -17.45 8.93
CA ASN A 63 -3.04 -17.07 8.12
C ASN A 63 -3.46 -15.61 8.30
N ILE A 64 -3.11 -14.97 9.42
CA ILE A 64 -3.33 -13.53 9.70
C ILE A 64 -2.21 -12.67 9.11
N VAL A 65 -1.26 -13.22 8.36
CA VAL A 65 -0.37 -12.37 7.56
C VAL A 65 -1.27 -11.51 6.66
N PRO A 66 -1.33 -10.19 6.86
CA PRO A 66 -2.18 -9.33 6.04
C PRO A 66 -1.81 -9.61 4.59
N ALA A 67 -2.81 -10.00 3.81
CA ALA A 67 -2.61 -10.25 2.39
C ALA A 67 -1.90 -9.03 1.83
N ARG A 68 -0.62 -9.20 1.46
CA ARG A 68 0.14 -8.13 0.79
C ARG A 68 -0.76 -7.68 -0.37
N PRO A 69 -1.11 -6.40 -0.46
CA PRO A 69 -2.01 -5.94 -1.52
C PRO A 69 -1.51 -6.50 -2.86
N ALA A 70 -2.39 -7.23 -3.52
CA ALA A 70 -2.06 -8.02 -4.71
C ALA A 70 -1.77 -7.15 -5.96
N SER A 71 -1.88 -5.84 -5.85
CA SER A 71 -1.55 -4.91 -6.92
C SER A 71 -0.18 -4.28 -6.68
N ALA A 72 0.72 -4.47 -7.64
CA ALA A 72 2.03 -3.80 -7.68
C ALA A 72 1.93 -2.25 -7.65
N ALA A 73 0.72 -1.70 -7.68
CA ALA A 73 0.42 -0.28 -7.64
C ALA A 73 0.30 0.27 -6.20
N ASP A 74 -0.04 -0.58 -5.20
CA ASP A 74 -0.29 -0.12 -3.83
C ASP A 74 0.81 -0.59 -2.88
N ASN A 75 1.97 0.08 -2.93
CA ASN A 75 3.06 -0.21 -2.01
C ASN A 75 2.84 0.38 -0.60
N TRP A 76 1.74 1.10 -0.38
CA TRP A 76 1.45 1.80 0.84
C TRP A 76 0.33 1.13 1.63
N ILE A 77 0.60 0.79 2.87
CA ILE A 77 -0.38 0.28 3.84
C ILE A 77 -0.86 1.47 4.66
N VAL A 78 -2.15 1.80 4.54
CA VAL A 78 -2.74 2.90 5.29
C VAL A 78 -3.59 2.35 6.42
N SER A 79 -3.29 2.76 7.66
CA SER A 79 -4.06 2.46 8.86
C SER A 79 -4.60 3.74 9.49
N ALA A 80 -5.80 3.67 10.03
CA ALA A 80 -6.41 4.76 10.78
C ALA A 80 -6.82 4.24 12.17
N THR A 81 -6.43 4.96 13.20
CA THR A 81 -6.74 4.67 14.59
C THR A 81 -7.15 5.94 15.32
N THR A 82 -7.63 5.82 16.53
CA THR A 82 -7.94 6.96 17.40
C THR A 82 -7.01 6.92 18.60
N SER A 83 -6.42 8.04 18.91
CA SER A 83 -5.57 8.18 20.10
C SER A 83 -6.39 7.96 21.38
N PRO A 84 -5.97 7.06 22.28
CA PRO A 84 -6.71 6.82 23.52
C PRO A 84 -6.60 7.96 24.53
N VAL A 85 -5.68 8.91 24.31
CA VAL A 85 -5.41 10.01 25.24
C VAL A 85 -6.24 11.25 24.93
N ASP A 86 -6.28 11.64 23.65
CA ASP A 86 -6.89 12.88 23.20
C ASP A 86 -8.03 12.66 22.19
N TYR A 87 -8.36 11.40 21.92
CA TYR A 87 -9.39 10.97 20.94
C TYR A 87 -9.22 11.55 19.55
N MET A 88 -8.02 12.05 19.24
CA MET A 88 -7.73 12.58 17.90
C MET A 88 -7.43 11.44 16.92
N PRO A 89 -7.83 11.59 15.66
CA PRO A 89 -7.51 10.60 14.65
C PRO A 89 -6.01 10.56 14.39
N ILE A 90 -5.48 9.35 14.27
CA ILE A 90 -4.11 9.06 13.87
C ILE A 90 -4.19 8.26 12.57
N VAL A 91 -3.61 8.79 11.51
CA VAL A 91 -3.47 8.06 10.24
C VAL A 91 -1.99 7.82 9.99
N THR A 92 -1.67 6.57 9.69
CA THR A 92 -0.30 6.17 9.35
C THR A 92 -0.33 5.46 8.01
N ALA A 93 0.52 5.91 7.10
CA ALA A 93 0.79 5.24 5.84
C ALA A 93 2.21 4.71 5.87
N THR A 94 2.39 3.43 5.55
CA THR A 94 3.66 2.73 5.68
C THR A 94 4.01 2.01 4.39
N THR A 95 5.27 2.09 3.99
CA THR A 95 5.84 1.28 2.92
C THR A 95 7.18 0.68 3.36
N PHE A 96 7.58 -0.40 2.72
CA PHE A 96 8.81 -1.11 3.04
C PHE A 96 9.81 -0.96 1.90
N SER A 97 11.08 -0.95 2.26
CA SER A 97 12.15 -0.96 1.27
C SER A 97 12.09 -2.22 0.41
N ARG A 98 12.42 -2.08 -0.87
CA ARG A 98 12.49 -3.20 -1.82
C ARG A 98 13.70 -4.10 -1.60
N ASP A 99 14.75 -3.53 -1.05
CA ASP A 99 16.00 -4.23 -0.78
C ASP A 99 15.94 -5.02 0.54
N ALA A 100 17.01 -5.74 0.83
CA ALA A 100 17.13 -6.51 2.07
C ALA A 100 17.40 -5.64 3.31
N SER A 101 17.32 -4.30 3.19
CA SER A 101 17.66 -3.37 4.28
C SER A 101 16.70 -3.45 5.47
N SER A 102 15.53 -4.04 5.30
CA SER A 102 14.45 -4.08 6.30
C SER A 102 14.04 -2.69 6.80
N MET A 103 14.28 -1.66 5.98
CA MET A 103 13.85 -0.30 6.29
C MET A 103 12.37 -0.11 6.01
N GLN A 104 11.74 0.70 6.83
CA GLN A 104 10.35 1.08 6.74
C GLN A 104 10.24 2.60 6.66
N LEU A 105 9.45 3.09 5.73
CA LEU A 105 9.11 4.50 5.61
C LEU A 105 7.64 4.68 6.02
N SER A 106 7.40 5.62 6.94
CA SER A 106 6.06 5.90 7.46
C SER A 106 5.74 7.39 7.39
N ILE A 107 4.57 7.71 6.88
CA ILE A 107 3.97 9.04 6.96
C ILE A 107 2.92 8.98 8.05
N ARG A 108 3.06 9.78 9.09
CA ARG A 108 2.14 9.81 10.23
C ARG A 108 1.44 11.14 10.31
N CYS A 109 0.13 11.09 10.45
CA CYS A 109 -0.70 12.26 10.71
C CYS A 109 -1.34 12.15 12.09
N ARG A 110 -1.08 13.10 12.98
CA ARG A 110 -1.72 13.19 14.29
C ARG A 110 -1.95 14.64 14.67
N ALA A 111 -3.15 14.98 15.09
CA ALA A 111 -3.52 16.34 15.53
C ALA A 111 -3.09 17.44 14.54
N GLY A 112 -3.25 17.21 13.23
CA GLY A 112 -2.87 18.16 12.17
C GLY A 112 -1.37 18.23 11.87
N ARG A 113 -0.53 17.48 12.60
CA ARG A 113 0.93 17.40 12.33
C ARG A 113 1.26 16.19 11.48
N THR A 114 2.06 16.41 10.46
CA THR A 114 2.57 15.36 9.59
C THR A 114 4.03 15.12 9.89
N GLU A 115 4.40 13.86 10.08
CA GLU A 115 5.78 13.41 10.22
C GLU A 115 6.09 12.38 9.14
N LEU A 116 7.29 12.46 8.56
CA LEU A 116 7.88 11.42 7.73
C LEU A 116 8.98 10.76 8.54
N VAL A 117 8.87 9.46 8.76
CA VAL A 117 9.75 8.71 9.66
C VAL A 117 10.32 7.51 8.93
N VAL A 118 11.62 7.33 9.03
CA VAL A 118 12.32 6.12 8.59
C VAL A 118 12.65 5.29 9.82
N ALA A 119 12.28 4.03 9.79
CA ALA A 119 12.65 3.04 10.80
C ALA A 119 13.46 1.91 10.17
N GLY A 120 14.31 1.27 10.97
CA GLY A 120 15.15 0.18 10.52
C GLY A 120 15.96 -0.39 11.69
N PRO A 121 16.64 -1.54 11.51
CA PRO A 121 17.31 -2.23 12.59
C PRO A 121 18.44 -1.43 13.26
N ILE A 122 19.08 -0.52 12.54
CA ILE A 122 20.17 0.30 13.11
C ILE A 122 19.67 1.53 13.88
N PHE A 123 18.38 1.89 13.78
CA PHE A 123 17.82 3.12 14.40
C PHE A 123 17.18 2.88 15.77
N SER A 124 17.56 1.82 16.46
CA SER A 124 16.97 1.45 17.76
C SER A 124 17.43 2.35 18.93
N ARG A 125 18.42 3.21 18.73
CA ARG A 125 18.96 4.08 19.78
C ARG A 125 18.42 5.51 19.65
N SER A 126 17.43 5.84 20.44
CA SER A 126 16.68 7.10 20.41
C SER A 126 17.46 8.37 20.82
N ARG A 127 18.77 8.32 20.99
CA ARG A 127 19.60 9.48 21.38
C ARG A 127 20.80 9.70 20.46
N GLU A 128 20.86 9.04 19.34
CA GLU A 128 21.95 9.18 18.38
C GLU A 128 21.59 10.26 17.34
N ASP A 129 22.54 11.12 17.02
CA ASP A 129 22.39 12.10 15.96
C ASP A 129 22.51 11.38 14.60
N TYR A 130 21.55 11.60 13.74
CA TYR A 130 21.51 11.06 12.41
C TYR A 130 21.52 12.16 11.36
N ALA A 131 22.11 11.89 10.21
CA ALA A 131 21.96 12.67 8.99
C ALA A 131 21.14 11.87 7.98
N ILE A 132 20.19 12.52 7.33
CA ILE A 132 19.38 11.94 6.27
C ILE A 132 19.79 12.57 4.96
N SER A 133 20.03 11.75 3.95
CA SER A 133 20.03 12.16 2.56
C SER A 133 19.00 11.35 1.79
N TYR A 134 18.36 11.98 0.82
CA TYR A 134 17.39 11.31 -0.03
C TYR A 134 17.60 11.67 -1.49
N ARG A 135 17.15 10.79 -2.37
CA ARG A 135 17.18 10.97 -3.81
C ARG A 135 15.83 10.51 -4.39
N ILE A 136 15.36 11.23 -5.38
CA ILE A 136 14.16 10.89 -6.14
C ILE A 136 14.62 10.43 -7.52
N ASN A 137 14.34 9.19 -7.89
CA ASN A 137 14.82 8.59 -9.13
C ASN A 137 16.35 8.78 -9.30
N ASP A 138 16.78 9.37 -10.40
CA ASP A 138 18.18 9.64 -10.73
C ASP A 138 18.64 11.06 -10.36
N ASP A 139 17.81 11.82 -9.63
CA ASP A 139 18.18 13.16 -9.20
C ASP A 139 19.37 13.16 -8.23
N PRO A 140 20.11 14.25 -8.13
CA PRO A 140 21.18 14.39 -7.15
C PRO A 140 20.64 14.23 -5.70
N PRO A 141 21.43 13.61 -4.81
CA PRO A 141 21.00 13.44 -3.43
C PRO A 141 20.87 14.79 -2.71
N MET A 142 19.78 14.94 -1.98
CA MET A 142 19.49 16.11 -1.13
C MET A 142 19.68 15.73 0.34
N GLN A 143 20.30 16.62 1.13
CA GLN A 143 20.45 16.43 2.56
C GLN A 143 19.34 17.14 3.32
N LEU A 144 18.86 16.49 4.37
CA LEU A 144 17.91 17.04 5.32
C LEU A 144 18.38 16.80 6.75
N ALA A 145 18.02 17.73 7.61
CA ALA A 145 18.22 17.52 9.04
C ALA A 145 17.27 16.41 9.54
N ALA A 146 17.75 15.68 10.52
CA ALA A 146 17.06 14.58 11.17
C ALA A 146 16.72 14.93 12.61
N ALA A 147 15.65 14.35 13.12
CA ALA A 147 15.25 14.47 14.52
C ALA A 147 14.69 13.15 15.04
N PRO A 148 14.62 12.93 16.35
CA PRO A 148 13.84 11.85 16.90
C PRO A 148 12.36 12.00 16.51
N PRO A 149 11.64 10.92 16.18
CA PRO A 149 10.22 10.99 15.90
C PRO A 149 9.42 11.34 17.17
N SER A 150 8.23 11.92 17.02
CA SER A 150 7.36 12.26 18.17
C SER A 150 6.87 11.04 18.94
N SER A 151 6.90 9.87 18.31
CA SER A 151 6.55 8.59 18.95
C SER A 151 7.22 7.41 18.21
N GLY A 152 7.51 6.35 18.96
CA GLY A 152 8.14 5.14 18.44
C GLY A 152 9.63 5.28 18.17
N THR A 153 10.16 4.38 17.36
CA THR A 153 11.58 4.30 16.98
C THR A 153 11.79 4.79 15.56
N GLY A 154 13.03 5.21 15.24
CA GLY A 154 13.39 5.65 13.90
C GLY A 154 13.96 7.06 13.88
N VAL A 155 13.99 7.63 12.71
CA VAL A 155 14.52 8.97 12.43
C VAL A 155 13.48 9.75 11.65
N ALA A 156 13.08 10.92 12.14
CA ALA A 156 12.13 11.80 11.50
C ALA A 156 12.82 12.84 10.61
N PHE A 157 12.22 13.11 9.48
CA PHE A 157 12.60 14.23 8.63
C PHE A 157 12.20 15.55 9.30
N THR A 158 13.07 16.55 9.26
CA THR A 158 12.76 17.90 9.73
C THR A 158 12.44 18.84 8.57
N GLY A 159 11.83 19.99 8.88
CA GLY A 159 11.44 20.99 7.89
C GLY A 159 10.01 20.80 7.37
N ASP A 160 9.74 21.27 6.15
CA ASP A 160 8.41 21.21 5.55
C ASP A 160 8.15 19.84 4.89
N VAL A 161 7.82 18.87 5.74
CA VAL A 161 7.51 17.50 5.33
C VAL A 161 6.31 17.45 4.39
N VAL A 162 5.31 18.30 4.59
CA VAL A 162 4.12 18.35 3.73
C VAL A 162 4.51 18.76 2.32
N ARG A 163 5.31 19.80 2.19
CA ARG A 163 5.82 20.26 0.88
C ARG A 163 6.68 19.20 0.20
N LEU A 164 7.55 18.53 0.97
CA LEU A 164 8.33 17.40 0.44
C LEU A 164 7.41 16.32 -0.11
N LEU A 165 6.45 15.84 0.68
CA LEU A 165 5.51 14.80 0.26
C LEU A 165 4.67 15.22 -0.96
N GLN A 166 4.30 16.50 -1.06
CA GLN A 166 3.56 17.04 -2.21
C GLN A 166 4.42 17.14 -3.47
N SER A 167 5.75 17.31 -3.34
CA SER A 167 6.68 17.39 -4.47
C SER A 167 7.12 16.03 -5.01
N LEU A 168 6.90 14.93 -4.26
CA LEU A 168 7.25 13.59 -4.74
C LEU A 168 6.41 13.21 -5.97
N PRO A 169 6.99 12.59 -7.00
CA PRO A 169 6.25 12.10 -8.16
C PRO A 169 5.28 10.98 -7.78
N GLU A 170 4.30 10.71 -8.64
CA GLU A 170 3.31 9.65 -8.44
C GLU A 170 3.90 8.24 -8.66
N GLN A 171 4.99 8.18 -9.39
CA GLN A 171 5.70 6.96 -9.78
C GLN A 171 7.20 7.15 -9.61
N GLY A 172 7.91 6.05 -9.47
CA GLY A 172 9.36 6.06 -9.36
C GLY A 172 9.86 5.54 -8.02
N GLU A 173 11.08 5.91 -7.68
CA GLU A 173 11.78 5.46 -6.50
C GLU A 173 12.20 6.63 -5.61
N PHE A 174 12.09 6.41 -4.32
CA PHE A 174 12.57 7.31 -3.28
C PHE A 174 13.63 6.58 -2.48
N ALA A 175 14.90 6.86 -2.78
CA ALA A 175 16.04 6.30 -2.07
C ALA A 175 16.37 7.19 -0.86
N ILE A 176 16.50 6.58 0.31
CA ILE A 176 16.80 7.27 1.56
C ILE A 176 18.02 6.63 2.20
N ARG A 177 19.02 7.44 2.47
CA ARG A 177 20.23 7.04 3.19
C ARG A 177 20.27 7.75 4.53
N VAL A 178 20.41 6.99 5.60
CA VAL A 178 20.57 7.49 6.95
C VAL A 178 21.96 7.10 7.46
N VAL A 179 22.66 8.07 7.99
CA VAL A 179 24.02 7.89 8.55
C VAL A 179 24.00 8.31 10.01
N SER A 180 24.45 7.43 10.89
CA SER A 180 24.63 7.76 12.31
C SER A 180 25.91 8.55 12.52
N ARG A 181 26.01 9.26 13.64
CA ARG A 181 27.23 9.96 14.02
C ARG A 181 28.42 9.00 14.19
N ALA A 182 28.19 7.76 14.54
CA ALA A 182 29.20 6.72 14.63
C ALA A 182 29.67 6.19 13.27
N GLY A 183 29.10 6.68 12.15
CA GLY A 183 29.47 6.29 10.78
C GLY A 183 28.70 5.08 10.25
N ALA A 184 27.82 4.45 11.04
CA ALA A 184 26.95 3.41 10.52
C ALA A 184 25.95 4.01 9.53
N ALA A 185 25.84 3.42 8.34
CA ALA A 185 24.95 3.89 7.29
C ALA A 185 24.00 2.80 6.87
N GLN A 186 22.75 3.17 6.59
CA GLN A 186 21.76 2.29 5.99
C GLN A 186 21.04 3.05 4.88
N GLU A 187 20.78 2.35 3.79
CA GLU A 187 20.06 2.88 2.65
C GLU A 187 18.86 2.00 2.35
N GLY A 188 17.75 2.61 1.96
CA GLY A 188 16.53 1.91 1.59
C GLY A 188 15.88 2.55 0.37
N HIS A 189 15.31 1.71 -0.47
CA HIS A 189 14.70 2.07 -1.75
C HIS A 189 13.19 1.83 -1.69
N PHE A 190 12.39 2.88 -1.77
CA PHE A 190 10.95 2.86 -1.60
C PHE A 190 10.25 3.20 -2.91
N LEU A 191 9.27 2.39 -3.30
CA LEU A 191 8.45 2.68 -4.47
C LEU A 191 7.39 3.73 -4.14
N LEU A 192 7.24 4.70 -5.05
CA LEU A 192 6.25 5.77 -4.93
C LEU A 192 4.87 5.40 -5.47
N GLY A 193 4.73 4.26 -6.16
CA GLY A 193 3.42 3.78 -6.62
C GLY A 193 2.40 3.73 -5.47
N GLY A 194 1.20 4.29 -5.69
CA GLY A 194 0.14 4.41 -4.68
C GLY A 194 0.26 5.62 -3.74
N LEU A 195 1.37 6.37 -3.79
CA LEU A 195 1.56 7.54 -2.92
C LEU A 195 0.49 8.62 -3.15
N LYS A 196 -0.01 8.79 -4.37
CA LYS A 196 -1.07 9.76 -4.67
C LYS A 196 -2.31 9.54 -3.81
N MET A 197 -2.87 8.34 -3.84
CA MET A 197 -4.04 7.97 -3.03
C MET A 197 -3.76 8.12 -1.54
N THR A 198 -2.55 7.76 -1.13
CA THR A 198 -2.08 7.90 0.25
C THR A 198 -2.03 9.36 0.68
N ARG A 199 -1.48 10.25 -0.15
CA ARG A 199 -1.43 11.70 0.09
C ARG A 199 -2.82 12.30 0.24
N GLU A 200 -3.76 11.94 -0.62
CA GLU A 200 -5.14 12.43 -0.57
C GLU A 200 -5.81 12.08 0.76
N ARG A 201 -5.64 10.83 1.22
CA ARG A 201 -6.17 10.38 2.51
C ARG A 201 -5.54 11.12 3.70
N LEU A 202 -4.23 11.28 3.69
CA LEU A 202 -3.49 12.00 4.74
C LEU A 202 -3.84 13.49 4.74
N ALA A 203 -3.92 14.12 3.56
CA ALA A 203 -4.27 15.53 3.42
C ALA A 203 -5.64 15.85 3.99
N ALA A 204 -6.63 14.97 3.78
CA ALA A 204 -7.97 15.12 4.33
C ALA A 204 -7.97 15.13 5.87
N VAL A 205 -7.20 14.24 6.51
CA VAL A 205 -7.14 14.13 7.98
C VAL A 205 -6.23 15.18 8.60
N CYS A 206 -5.08 15.43 8.00
CA CYS A 206 -4.09 16.40 8.48
C CYS A 206 -4.35 17.84 8.02
N LYS A 207 -5.40 18.06 7.23
CA LYS A 207 -5.79 19.39 6.72
C LYS A 207 -4.60 20.08 6.02
N TRP A 208 -3.93 19.35 5.12
CA TRP A 208 -2.82 19.94 4.38
C TRP A 208 -3.31 21.13 3.53
N PRO A 209 -2.49 22.16 3.37
CA PRO A 209 -2.83 23.24 2.47
C PRO A 209 -2.96 22.70 1.04
N HIS A 210 -4.00 23.10 0.35
CA HIS A 210 -4.15 22.79 -1.08
C HIS A 210 -2.98 23.44 -1.83
N THR A 211 -2.26 22.64 -2.62
CA THR A 211 -1.28 23.20 -3.55
C THR A 211 -2.05 24.00 -4.59
N VAL A 212 -1.98 25.32 -4.49
CA VAL A 212 -2.40 26.18 -5.59
C VAL A 212 -1.42 25.91 -6.72
N ALA A 213 -1.89 25.31 -7.81
CA ALA A 213 -1.08 25.12 -8.99
C ALA A 213 -0.54 26.49 -9.42
N VAL A 214 0.76 26.70 -9.28
CA VAL A 214 1.40 27.90 -9.82
C VAL A 214 1.32 27.77 -11.34
N PRO A 215 0.63 28.70 -12.05
CA PRO A 215 0.57 28.63 -13.49
C PRO A 215 1.99 28.71 -14.06
N PRO A 216 2.28 27.99 -15.15
CA PRO A 216 3.60 28.05 -15.79
C PRO A 216 3.92 29.50 -16.13
N ARG A 217 5.09 29.97 -15.74
CA ARG A 217 5.60 31.26 -16.20
C ARG A 217 5.91 31.12 -17.68
N ASN A 218 5.13 31.81 -18.48
CA ASN A 218 5.42 32.02 -19.90
C ASN A 218 6.72 32.81 -20.08
#